data_276e6ea5ced0d41fd5dd00e052e4421e
#
_entry.id   276e6ea5ced0d41fd5dd00e052e4421e
#
_cell.length_a   1.000
_cell.length_b   1.000
_cell.length_c   1.000
_cell.angle_alpha   90.00
_cell.angle_beta   90.00
_cell.angle_gamma   90.00
#
_symmetry.space_group_name_H-M   'P 1'
#
loop_
_entity.id
_entity.type
_entity.pdbx_description
1 polymer ?
#
loop_
_entity_poly.entity_id
_entity_poly.type
_entity_poly.pdbx_seq_one_letter_code
_entity_poly.pdbx_strand_id
1 'polypeptide(L)'
;MGNLDPKRVSTKQQGDAAEALALAHLQAQGLHLLVRNYRTPGRGGGEIDLIMRDPRGTLVFVEVRQRSRSDFGGAGGSIGGLKRRRIVFAARHYLMRLPSLPPCRFDVVLIQGGSDAQAEVSWLKAAFDAS
;
A
#
# COMPACT_ATOMS: atom_id res chain seq x y z
N MET A 1 24.01 24.17 11.09
CA MET A 1 23.85 23.22 10.94
C MET A 1 22.79 22.42 11.31
N GLY A 2 21.97 22.07 10.82
CA GLY A 2 20.80 21.38 10.93
C GLY A 2 20.83 20.20 11.79
N ASN A 3 20.81 20.43 13.01
CA ASN A 3 20.70 19.34 13.89
C ASN A 3 19.38 18.71 13.75
N LEU A 4 19.34 17.55 13.18
CA LEU A 4 18.14 16.78 13.17
C LEU A 4 17.85 16.31 14.58
N ASP A 5 16.69 16.65 15.10
CA ASP A 5 16.21 16.08 16.34
C ASP A 5 16.12 14.56 16.11
N PRO A 6 16.79 13.74 16.89
CA PRO A 6 16.76 12.30 16.67
C PRO A 6 15.36 11.68 16.84
N LYS A 7 14.43 12.40 17.45
CA LYS A 7 13.04 11.97 17.56
C LYS A 7 12.19 12.40 16.40
N ARG A 8 12.73 13.24 15.52
CA ARG A 8 11.96 13.78 14.42
C ARG A 8 12.28 13.02 13.16
N VAL A 9 11.29 12.34 12.61
CA VAL A 9 11.44 11.64 11.36
C VAL A 9 10.68 12.36 10.27
N SER A 10 11.19 12.34 9.05
CA SER A 10 10.54 12.97 7.93
C SER A 10 9.28 12.19 7.54
N THR A 11 8.37 12.84 6.83
CA THR A 11 7.17 12.19 6.29
C THR A 11 7.54 11.01 5.40
N LYS A 12 8.60 11.17 4.60
CA LYS A 12 9.06 10.08 3.74
C LYS A 12 9.53 8.89 4.55
N GLN A 13 10.29 9.14 5.63
CA GLN A 13 10.77 8.04 6.48
C GLN A 13 9.62 7.34 7.18
N GLN A 14 8.60 8.07 7.60
CA GLN A 14 7.41 7.46 8.20
C GLN A 14 6.67 6.59 7.20
N GLY A 15 6.52 7.06 5.96
CA GLY A 15 5.88 6.31 4.90
C GLY A 15 6.66 5.05 4.56
N ASP A 16 7.99 5.17 4.46
CA ASP A 16 8.85 4.02 4.16
C ASP A 16 8.79 2.98 5.28
N ALA A 17 8.76 3.43 6.53
CA ALA A 17 8.64 2.52 7.66
C ALA A 17 7.30 1.82 7.69
N ALA A 18 6.22 2.53 7.38
CA ALA A 18 4.89 1.93 7.31
C ALA A 18 4.82 0.88 6.21
N GLU A 19 5.39 1.18 5.03
CA GLU A 19 5.44 0.20 3.94
C GLU A 19 6.26 -1.03 4.33
N ALA A 20 7.36 -0.84 5.06
CA ALA A 20 8.17 -1.97 5.51
C ALA A 20 7.40 -2.86 6.46
N LEU A 21 6.63 -2.27 7.38
CA LEU A 21 5.77 -3.04 8.28
C LEU A 21 4.69 -3.81 7.52
N ALA A 22 4.05 -3.15 6.56
CA ALA A 22 3.04 -3.79 5.75
C ALA A 22 3.62 -4.95 4.96
N LEU A 23 4.77 -4.73 4.34
CA LEU A 23 5.45 -5.76 3.55
C LEU A 23 5.80 -6.98 4.42
N ALA A 24 6.39 -6.73 5.59
CA ALA A 24 6.75 -7.82 6.50
C ALA A 24 5.52 -8.62 6.93
N HIS A 25 4.42 -7.92 7.22
CA HIS A 25 3.17 -8.57 7.62
C HIS A 25 2.65 -9.47 6.50
N LEU A 26 2.61 -8.95 5.27
CA LEU A 26 2.10 -9.71 4.13
C LEU A 26 3.01 -10.87 3.77
N GLN A 27 4.32 -10.69 3.85
CA GLN A 27 5.27 -11.78 3.60
C GLN A 27 5.11 -12.90 4.62
N ALA A 28 4.86 -12.54 5.87
CA ALA A 28 4.60 -13.54 6.91
C ALA A 28 3.32 -14.34 6.63
N GLN A 29 2.40 -13.77 5.86
CA GLN A 29 1.17 -14.46 5.45
C GLN A 29 1.32 -15.20 4.12
N GLY A 30 2.53 -15.25 3.59
CA GLY A 30 2.79 -16.04 2.39
C GLY A 30 2.76 -15.30 1.07
N LEU A 31 2.62 -13.98 1.09
CA LEU A 31 2.65 -13.22 -0.14
C LEU A 31 4.09 -12.94 -0.58
N HIS A 32 4.31 -12.93 -1.89
CA HIS A 32 5.61 -12.63 -2.46
C HIS A 32 5.60 -11.23 -3.06
N LEU A 33 6.63 -10.46 -2.77
CA LEU A 33 6.76 -9.12 -3.33
C LEU A 33 7.23 -9.20 -4.78
N LEU A 34 6.52 -8.48 -5.65
CA LEU A 34 6.91 -8.33 -7.06
C LEU A 34 7.50 -6.95 -7.32
N VAL A 35 6.84 -5.90 -6.89
CA VAL A 35 7.30 -4.52 -7.11
C VAL A 35 6.94 -3.66 -5.90
N ARG A 36 7.85 -2.76 -5.53
CA ARG A 36 7.55 -1.70 -4.55
C ARG A 36 7.45 -0.37 -5.27
N ASN A 37 6.54 0.46 -4.82
CA ASN A 37 6.40 1.84 -5.32
C ASN A 37 6.31 1.89 -6.84
N TYR A 38 5.37 1.14 -7.37
CA TYR A 38 5.13 1.14 -8.81
C TYR A 38 4.46 2.43 -9.22
N ARG A 39 5.06 3.13 -10.18
CA ARG A 39 4.52 4.40 -10.69
C ARG A 39 4.42 4.35 -12.19
N THR A 40 3.32 4.91 -12.71
CA THR A 40 3.18 5.10 -14.15
C THR A 40 3.86 6.40 -14.55
N PRO A 41 4.40 6.49 -15.77
CA PRO A 41 5.04 7.73 -16.20
C PRO A 41 4.01 8.82 -16.50
N GLY A 42 4.46 10.06 -16.48
CA GLY A 42 3.67 11.20 -16.91
C GLY A 42 2.82 11.81 -15.83
N ARG A 43 2.16 12.89 -16.20
CA ARG A 43 1.25 13.60 -15.32
C ARG A 43 -0.05 12.84 -15.20
N GLY A 44 -0.67 12.91 -14.05
CA GLY A 44 -1.95 12.24 -13.82
C GLY A 44 -1.82 10.74 -13.74
N GLY A 45 -0.60 10.24 -13.64
CA GLY A 45 -0.37 8.82 -13.52
C GLY A 45 -0.80 8.29 -12.16
N GLY A 46 -0.68 6.98 -12.01
CA GLY A 46 -1.02 6.31 -10.77
C GLY A 46 0.21 5.75 -10.07
N GLU A 47 0.00 5.32 -8.84
CA GLU A 47 1.03 4.59 -8.11
C GLU A 47 0.40 3.54 -7.23
N ILE A 48 1.17 2.50 -6.96
CA ILE A 48 0.78 1.41 -6.07
C ILE A 48 1.94 1.17 -5.11
N ASP A 49 1.65 1.13 -3.83
CA ASP A 49 2.70 0.97 -2.84
C ASP A 49 3.40 -0.38 -2.94
N LEU A 50 2.64 -1.46 -3.05
CA LEU A 50 3.19 -2.80 -3.18
C LEU A 50 2.38 -3.59 -4.20
N ILE A 51 3.06 -4.31 -5.09
CA ILE A 51 2.43 -5.31 -5.95
C ILE A 51 2.96 -6.66 -5.50
N MET A 52 2.06 -7.54 -5.09
CA MET A 52 2.42 -8.82 -4.52
C MET A 52 1.66 -9.95 -5.21
N ARG A 53 2.07 -11.17 -4.94
CA ARG A 53 1.38 -12.36 -5.42
C ARG A 53 1.11 -13.27 -4.23
N ASP A 54 -0.12 -13.74 -4.13
CA ASP A 54 -0.47 -14.66 -3.06
C ASP A 54 -0.12 -16.10 -3.46
N PRO A 55 -0.22 -17.06 -2.52
CA PRO A 55 0.15 -18.45 -2.82
C PRO A 55 -0.69 -19.10 -3.91
N ARG A 56 -1.86 -18.54 -4.23
CA ARG A 56 -2.74 -19.09 -5.29
C ARG A 56 -2.48 -18.46 -6.65
N GLY A 57 -1.55 -17.50 -6.72
CA GLY A 57 -1.24 -16.83 -7.96
C GLY A 57 -2.03 -15.55 -8.22
N THR A 58 -2.85 -15.12 -7.27
CA THR A 58 -3.58 -13.86 -7.40
C THR A 58 -2.62 -12.69 -7.25
N LEU A 59 -2.71 -11.72 -8.15
CA LEU A 59 -1.98 -10.46 -8.00
C LEU A 59 -2.72 -9.59 -7.01
N VAL A 60 -1.97 -9.06 -6.05
CA VAL A 60 -2.53 -8.23 -4.99
C VAL A 60 -1.90 -6.85 -5.08
N PHE A 61 -2.73 -5.85 -5.40
CA PHE A 61 -2.29 -4.46 -5.45
C PHE A 61 -2.60 -3.84 -4.11
N VAL A 62 -1.58 -3.40 -3.40
CA VAL A 62 -1.69 -3.03 -1.99
C VAL A 62 -1.45 -1.53 -1.81
N GLU A 63 -2.40 -0.88 -1.16
CA GLU A 63 -2.24 0.48 -0.69
C GLU A 63 -1.96 0.43 0.81
N VAL A 64 -0.89 1.09 1.23
CA VAL A 64 -0.51 1.17 2.64
C VAL A 64 -0.96 2.53 3.17
N ARG A 65 -1.75 2.52 4.23
CA ARG A 65 -2.24 3.74 4.85
C ARG A 65 -1.80 3.79 6.29
N GLN A 66 -1.27 4.94 6.68
CA GLN A 66 -0.86 5.17 8.05
C GLN A 66 -1.83 6.14 8.70
N ARG A 67 -2.27 5.82 9.91
CA ARG A 67 -3.15 6.69 10.68
C ARG A 67 -2.63 6.82 12.10
N SER A 68 -2.78 8.01 12.66
CA SER A 68 -2.47 8.21 14.06
C SER A 68 -3.60 7.62 14.91
N ARG A 69 -3.30 7.34 16.17
CA ARG A 69 -4.32 6.83 17.10
C ARG A 69 -5.39 7.85 17.41
N SER A 70 -5.11 9.12 17.13
CA SER A 70 -6.07 10.18 17.38
C SER A 70 -7.04 10.38 16.22
N ASP A 71 -6.88 9.66 15.14
CA ASP A 71 -7.82 9.76 14.02
C ASP A 71 -9.07 8.95 14.34
N PHE A 72 -10.12 9.67 14.71
CA PHE A 72 -11.37 9.04 15.07
C PHE A 72 -12.34 9.03 13.90
N GLY A 73 -13.16 7.99 13.87
CA GLY A 73 -14.38 8.01 13.08
C GLY A 73 -14.23 7.94 11.60
N GLY A 74 -13.08 7.86 11.08
CA GLY A 74 -12.96 7.65 9.65
C GLY A 74 -13.16 6.18 9.33
N ALA A 75 -13.66 5.86 8.17
CA ALA A 75 -13.62 4.50 7.70
C ALA A 75 -12.15 4.19 7.39
N GLY A 76 -11.46 3.58 8.34
CA GLY A 76 -10.01 3.40 8.31
C GLY A 76 -9.48 2.78 7.05
N GLY A 77 -10.20 1.84 6.46
CA GLY A 77 -9.80 1.22 5.21
C GLY A 77 -10.37 1.90 3.97
N SER A 78 -11.10 3.00 4.14
CA SER A 78 -11.74 3.66 3.02
C SER A 78 -10.73 4.46 2.21
N ILE A 79 -10.80 4.35 0.91
CA ILE A 79 -9.95 5.07 -0.02
C ILE A 79 -10.83 5.95 -0.89
N GLY A 80 -10.48 7.23 -1.00
CA GLY A 80 -11.23 8.17 -1.81
C GLY A 80 -11.25 7.80 -3.28
N GLY A 81 -12.27 8.29 -4.00
CA GLY A 81 -12.47 7.93 -5.40
C GLY A 81 -11.29 8.27 -6.29
N LEU A 82 -10.66 9.42 -6.08
CA LEU A 82 -9.49 9.82 -6.87
C LEU A 82 -8.33 8.85 -6.63
N LYS A 83 -8.08 8.51 -5.38
CA LYS A 83 -6.99 7.59 -5.04
C LYS A 83 -7.24 6.21 -5.65
N ARG A 84 -8.48 5.72 -5.57
CA ARG A 84 -8.82 4.43 -6.19
C ARG A 84 -8.60 4.44 -7.68
N ARG A 85 -9.00 5.51 -8.36
CA ARG A 85 -8.79 5.62 -9.81
C ARG A 85 -7.32 5.59 -10.17
N ARG A 86 -6.47 6.25 -9.36
CA ARG A 86 -5.03 6.23 -9.60
C ARG A 86 -4.42 4.85 -9.39
N ILE A 87 -4.90 4.13 -8.38
CA ILE A 87 -4.43 2.77 -8.13
C ILE A 87 -4.86 1.85 -9.27
N VAL A 88 -6.14 1.93 -9.69
CA VAL A 88 -6.66 1.12 -10.78
C VAL A 88 -5.92 1.43 -12.09
N PHE A 89 -5.65 2.71 -12.35
CA PHE A 89 -4.89 3.10 -13.53
C PHE A 89 -3.50 2.45 -13.54
N ALA A 90 -2.80 2.51 -12.40
CA ALA A 90 -1.47 1.91 -12.29
C ALA A 90 -1.54 0.39 -12.41
N ALA A 91 -2.57 -0.23 -11.85
CA ALA A 91 -2.74 -1.68 -11.95
C ALA A 91 -2.95 -2.11 -13.40
N ARG A 92 -3.80 -1.39 -14.14
CA ARG A 92 -4.01 -1.68 -15.57
C ARG A 92 -2.73 -1.53 -16.37
N HIS A 93 -1.95 -0.49 -16.07
CA HIS A 93 -0.67 -0.27 -16.71
C HIS A 93 0.29 -1.44 -16.45
N TYR A 94 0.35 -1.90 -15.20
CA TYR A 94 1.18 -3.05 -14.85
C TYR A 94 0.72 -4.32 -15.60
N LEU A 95 -0.58 -4.55 -15.62
CA LEU A 95 -1.14 -5.75 -16.23
C LEU A 95 -0.89 -5.85 -17.73
N MET A 96 -0.77 -4.69 -18.41
CA MET A 96 -0.46 -4.69 -19.85
C MET A 96 0.89 -5.32 -20.17
N ARG A 97 1.76 -5.46 -19.19
CA ARG A 97 3.08 -6.06 -19.38
C ARG A 97 3.07 -7.57 -19.29
N LEU A 98 1.94 -8.15 -18.90
CA LEU A 98 1.85 -9.58 -18.66
C LEU A 98 1.28 -10.30 -19.87
N PRO A 99 1.74 -11.55 -20.14
CA PRO A 99 1.25 -12.30 -21.30
C PRO A 99 -0.21 -12.74 -21.16
N SER A 100 -0.72 -12.85 -19.94
CA SER A 100 -2.12 -13.18 -19.70
C SER A 100 -2.57 -12.50 -18.42
N LEU A 101 -3.89 -12.36 -18.27
CA LEU A 101 -4.44 -11.66 -17.12
C LEU A 101 -4.65 -12.62 -15.97
N PRO A 102 -3.93 -12.47 -14.86
CA PRO A 102 -4.18 -13.28 -13.68
C PRO A 102 -5.37 -12.75 -12.89
N PRO A 103 -5.91 -13.53 -11.97
CA PRO A 103 -6.85 -12.95 -11.00
C PRO A 103 -6.14 -11.86 -10.19
N CYS A 104 -6.90 -10.82 -9.87
CA CYS A 104 -6.37 -9.64 -9.17
C CYS A 104 -7.31 -9.23 -8.07
N ARG A 105 -6.76 -8.57 -7.07
CA ARG A 105 -7.57 -7.87 -6.07
C ARG A 105 -6.81 -6.67 -5.54
N PHE A 106 -7.55 -5.73 -4.94
CA PHE A 106 -7.00 -4.53 -4.33
C PHE A 106 -7.17 -4.61 -2.83
N ASP A 107 -6.06 -4.58 -2.12
CA ASP A 107 -6.04 -4.68 -0.67
C ASP A 107 -5.53 -3.38 -0.06
N VAL A 108 -5.93 -3.13 1.17
CA VAL A 108 -5.42 -2.01 1.96
C VAL A 108 -4.78 -2.57 3.21
N VAL A 109 -3.60 -2.10 3.54
CA VAL A 109 -2.98 -2.39 4.82
C VAL A 109 -2.94 -1.08 5.61
N LEU A 110 -3.57 -1.11 6.76
CA LEU A 110 -3.69 0.04 7.64
C LEU A 110 -2.71 -0.11 8.80
N ILE A 111 -1.83 0.88 8.96
CA ILE A 111 -0.89 0.93 10.06
C ILE A 111 -1.36 2.02 11.02
N GLN A 112 -1.71 1.64 12.24
CA GLN A 112 -2.19 2.58 13.24
C GLN A 112 -1.19 2.74 14.36
N GLY A 113 -1.06 3.95 14.86
CA GLY A 113 -0.23 4.23 16.02
C GLY A 113 1.22 4.51 15.71
N GLY A 114 1.58 4.68 14.47
CA GLY A 114 2.94 4.95 14.06
C GLY A 114 3.58 3.73 13.43
N SER A 115 4.89 3.82 13.20
CA SER A 115 5.61 2.76 12.51
C SER A 115 6.60 2.06 13.42
N ASP A 116 6.38 2.11 14.72
CA ASP A 116 7.24 1.44 15.70
C ASP A 116 6.67 0.06 16.08
N ALA A 117 7.27 -0.54 17.09
CA ALA A 117 6.89 -1.86 17.55
C ALA A 117 5.48 -1.93 18.14
N GLN A 118 4.88 -0.77 18.43
CA GLN A 118 3.53 -0.69 18.97
C GLN A 118 2.48 -0.42 17.92
N ALA A 119 2.89 -0.30 16.67
CA ALA A 119 1.95 -0.09 15.59
C ALA A 119 1.07 -1.31 15.40
N GLU A 120 -0.20 -1.06 15.13
CA GLU A 120 -1.14 -2.12 14.80
C GLU A 120 -1.29 -2.20 13.29
N VAL A 121 -1.23 -3.42 12.76
CA VAL A 121 -1.36 -3.67 11.33
C VAL A 121 -2.68 -4.36 11.07
N SER A 122 -3.51 -3.76 10.23
CA SER A 122 -4.77 -4.34 9.80
C SER A 122 -4.73 -4.55 8.29
N TRP A 123 -5.07 -5.75 7.84
CA TRP A 123 -5.06 -6.10 6.43
C TRP A 123 -6.50 -6.29 5.95
N LEU A 124 -6.91 -5.43 5.03
CA LEU A 124 -8.27 -5.44 4.48
C LEU A 124 -8.19 -6.00 3.07
N LYS A 125 -8.57 -7.26 2.93
CA LYS A 125 -8.55 -7.93 1.63
C LYS A 125 -9.72 -7.49 0.78
N ALA A 126 -9.47 -7.33 -0.52
CA ALA A 126 -10.51 -6.92 -1.48
C ALA A 126 -11.26 -5.69 -1.01
N ALA A 127 -10.49 -4.67 -0.61
CA ALA A 127 -11.05 -3.45 -0.02
C ALA A 127 -11.86 -2.63 -1.01
N PHE A 128 -11.58 -2.76 -2.30
CA PHE A 128 -12.35 -2.15 -3.38
C PHE A 128 -12.09 -2.92 -4.66
N ASP A 129 -12.85 -2.63 -5.70
CA ASP A 129 -12.68 -3.26 -7.00
C ASP A 129 -12.37 -2.22 -8.07
N ALA A 130 -12.19 -2.68 -9.31
CA ALA A 130 -11.77 -1.82 -10.41
C ALA A 130 -12.91 -1.01 -11.04
N SER A 131 -14.13 -1.18 -10.58
CA SER A 131 -15.28 -0.49 -11.14
C SER A 131 -15.48 0.92 -10.57
#